data_cbc36b92c11cc5a1c385618ccc29c445
#
_entry.id   cbc36b92c11cc5a1c385618ccc29c445
#
_cell.length_a   1.000
_cell.length_b   1.000
_cell.length_c   1.000
_cell.angle_alpha   90.00
_cell.angle_beta   90.00
_cell.angle_gamma   90.00
#
_symmetry.space_group_name_H-M   'P 1'
#
loop_
_entity.id
_entity.type
_entity.pdbx_description
1 polymer ?
#
loop_
_entity_poly.entity_id
_entity_poly.type
_entity_poly.pdbx_seq_one_letter_code
_entity_poly.pdbx_strand_id
1 'polypeptide(L)'
;MAYRKEILHKVRQEYNQKRNRALGDAASRLSALHEKYPDLAAIDSALAKTGMNLVGEIAKGSDGITERIAAVRAENERLQKDRADMLVFYGFAPDHTDVKYECAICQDTGYIGVEPCLCYKKALAKEALFYAGLARLADKQSFDTFDLKYYQGDNRAMMEKVLAFCKRYAEGFHAKSDSLLFIGNTGLGKTHLSTSIAVSVVNKGYEVVYTSAPNLFSALEAEKFGREASLTMQEVLDAEFLLIDDLGTENPSALNNNFLYNIINTRLITAKPTLINTNLMPADLMKRYTDRLASRLLGEYAVMRFVGNDIRMQKIGF
;
A
#
# COMPACT_ATOMS: atom_id res chain seq x y z
N MET A 1 -0.39 -3.45 -13.11
CA MET A 1 -0.64 -2.40 -12.10
C MET A 1 -0.80 -1.09 -12.84
N ALA A 2 -2.00 -0.52 -12.79
CA ALA A 2 -2.32 0.71 -13.53
C ALA A 2 -2.30 1.94 -12.60
N TYR A 3 -1.19 2.14 -11.87
CA TYR A 3 -1.01 3.38 -11.15
C TYR A 3 -0.79 4.55 -12.11
N ARG A 4 -1.28 5.72 -11.75
CA ARG A 4 -0.99 6.97 -12.47
C ARG A 4 0.51 7.21 -12.57
N LYS A 5 0.95 7.75 -13.70
CA LYS A 5 2.37 8.02 -13.95
C LYS A 5 2.99 8.93 -12.88
N GLU A 6 2.20 9.86 -12.34
CA GLU A 6 2.62 10.80 -11.29
C GLU A 6 2.93 10.06 -9.98
N ILE A 7 2.09 9.08 -9.60
CA ILE A 7 2.31 8.24 -8.40
C ILE A 7 3.57 7.40 -8.57
N LEU A 8 3.70 6.73 -9.72
CA LEU A 8 4.89 5.92 -10.02
C LEU A 8 6.17 6.77 -9.97
N HIS A 9 6.13 7.96 -10.57
CA HIS A 9 7.27 8.88 -10.60
C HIS A 9 7.65 9.35 -9.19
N LYS A 10 6.67 9.80 -8.40
CA LYS A 10 6.89 10.27 -7.04
C LYS A 10 7.49 9.19 -6.15
N VAL A 11 6.88 8.00 -6.11
CA VAL A 11 7.38 6.91 -5.26
C VAL A 11 8.77 6.45 -5.71
N ARG A 12 9.03 6.41 -7.03
CA ARG A 12 10.37 6.09 -7.55
C ARG A 12 11.42 7.12 -7.11
N GLN A 13 11.08 8.41 -7.13
CA GLN A 13 11.97 9.47 -6.63
C GLN A 13 12.25 9.30 -5.14
N GLU A 14 11.23 9.00 -4.33
CA GLU A 14 11.39 8.76 -2.89
C GLU A 14 12.36 7.59 -2.62
N TYR A 15 12.23 6.48 -3.34
CA TYR A 15 13.12 5.33 -3.20
C TYR A 15 14.56 5.63 -3.61
N ASN A 16 14.75 6.37 -4.71
CA ASN A 16 16.07 6.85 -5.10
C ASN A 16 16.69 7.75 -4.04
N GLN A 17 15.92 8.66 -3.45
CA GLN A 17 16.39 9.54 -2.39
C GLN A 17 16.75 8.78 -1.12
N LYS A 18 15.92 7.79 -0.69
CA LYS A 18 16.20 6.93 0.47
C LYS A 18 17.50 6.16 0.28
N ARG A 19 17.65 5.50 -0.87
CA ARG A 19 18.86 4.77 -1.20
C ARG A 19 20.10 5.64 -1.23
N ASN A 20 20.03 6.80 -1.90
CA ASN A 20 21.14 7.75 -1.97
C ASN A 20 21.52 8.30 -0.60
N ARG A 21 20.55 8.55 0.29
CA ARG A 21 20.80 8.95 1.67
C ARG A 21 21.52 7.85 2.43
N ALA A 22 21.03 6.61 2.38
CA ALA A 22 21.67 5.48 3.07
C ALA A 22 23.14 5.28 2.62
N LEU A 23 23.41 5.37 1.32
CA LEU A 23 24.75 5.31 0.74
C LEU A 23 25.61 6.50 1.18
N GLY A 24 25.07 7.70 1.11
CA GLY A 24 25.78 8.93 1.53
C GLY A 24 26.13 8.92 3.02
N ASP A 25 25.20 8.49 3.87
CA ASP A 25 25.42 8.38 5.31
C ASP A 25 26.50 7.35 5.63
N ALA A 26 26.54 6.22 4.95
CA ALA A 26 27.60 5.21 5.09
C ALA A 26 28.95 5.76 4.64
N ALA A 27 28.99 6.41 3.47
CA ALA A 27 30.21 7.05 2.96
C ALA A 27 30.73 8.14 3.90
N SER A 28 29.83 8.96 4.46
CA SER A 28 30.21 10.00 5.43
C SER A 28 30.78 9.41 6.71
N ARG A 29 30.18 8.34 7.26
CA ARG A 29 30.73 7.62 8.41
C ARG A 29 32.11 7.06 8.12
N LEU A 30 32.27 6.43 6.95
CA LEU A 30 33.58 5.89 6.53
C LEU A 30 34.63 6.97 6.38
N SER A 31 34.30 8.09 5.71
CA SER A 31 35.22 9.21 5.52
C SER A 31 35.70 9.81 6.87
N ALA A 32 34.74 10.01 7.79
CA ALA A 32 35.07 10.53 9.13
C ALA A 32 35.98 9.57 9.93
N LEU A 33 35.81 8.25 9.75
CA LEU A 33 36.69 7.27 10.38
C LEU A 33 38.06 7.27 9.74
N HIS A 34 38.17 7.36 8.43
CA HIS A 34 39.48 7.41 7.72
C HIS A 34 40.29 8.67 8.09
N GLU A 35 39.61 9.81 8.26
CA GLU A 35 40.27 11.05 8.70
C GLU A 35 40.85 10.90 10.14
N LYS A 36 40.09 10.25 11.02
CA LYS A 36 40.46 10.12 12.43
C LYS A 36 41.39 8.94 12.70
N TYR A 37 41.32 7.87 11.92
CA TYR A 37 42.04 6.61 12.11
C TYR A 37 42.71 6.15 10.81
N PRO A 38 43.93 6.62 10.50
CA PRO A 38 44.63 6.31 9.24
C PRO A 38 44.94 4.83 9.05
N ASP A 39 45.11 4.07 10.13
CA ASP A 39 45.32 2.63 10.11
C ASP A 39 44.10 1.86 9.62
N LEU A 40 42.89 2.29 9.98
CA LEU A 40 41.66 1.76 9.41
C LEU A 40 41.56 2.04 7.91
N ALA A 41 41.95 3.25 7.46
CA ALA A 41 42.02 3.60 6.05
C ALA A 41 42.99 2.72 5.26
N ALA A 42 44.15 2.36 5.90
CA ALA A 42 45.10 1.45 5.31
C ALA A 42 44.54 0.02 5.11
N ILE A 43 43.80 -0.50 6.10
CA ILE A 43 43.12 -1.80 5.99
C ILE A 43 42.04 -1.76 4.88
N ASP A 44 41.22 -0.72 4.85
CA ASP A 44 40.18 -0.58 3.80
C ASP A 44 40.79 -0.47 2.37
N SER A 45 41.97 0.19 2.26
CA SER A 45 42.72 0.22 1.01
C SER A 45 43.29 -1.18 0.64
N ALA A 46 43.75 -1.94 1.62
CA ALA A 46 44.22 -3.31 1.40
C ALA A 46 43.06 -4.23 0.98
N LEU A 47 41.90 -4.11 1.63
CA LEU A 47 40.66 -4.84 1.24
C LEU A 47 40.24 -4.54 -0.20
N ALA A 48 40.25 -3.28 -0.61
CA ALA A 48 39.93 -2.89 -1.97
C ALA A 48 40.88 -3.51 -3.00
N LYS A 49 42.17 -3.66 -2.68
CA LYS A 49 43.19 -4.29 -3.53
C LYS A 49 42.98 -5.80 -3.67
N THR A 50 42.45 -6.50 -2.66
CA THR A 50 42.19 -7.95 -2.76
C THR A 50 41.21 -8.30 -3.92
N GLY A 51 40.22 -7.45 -4.18
CA GLY A 51 39.33 -7.62 -5.32
C GLY A 51 40.04 -7.50 -6.67
N MET A 52 40.93 -6.53 -6.82
CA MET A 52 41.74 -6.39 -8.03
C MET A 52 42.74 -7.53 -8.17
N ASN A 53 43.36 -7.99 -7.07
CA ASN A 53 44.23 -9.14 -7.06
C ASN A 53 43.52 -10.41 -7.54
N LEU A 54 42.27 -10.64 -7.13
CA LEU A 54 41.47 -11.78 -7.59
C LEU A 54 41.34 -11.81 -9.10
N VAL A 55 41.02 -10.67 -9.73
CA VAL A 55 40.92 -10.55 -11.18
C VAL A 55 42.28 -10.82 -11.83
N GLY A 56 43.37 -10.31 -11.27
CA GLY A 56 44.73 -10.56 -11.72
C GLY A 56 45.12 -12.03 -11.65
N GLU A 57 44.76 -12.73 -10.56
CA GLU A 57 45.04 -14.16 -10.42
C GLU A 57 44.27 -15.05 -11.41
N ILE A 58 43.04 -14.69 -11.71
CA ILE A 58 42.20 -15.37 -12.75
C ILE A 58 42.83 -15.18 -14.13
N ALA A 59 43.34 -13.99 -14.41
CA ALA A 59 43.96 -13.69 -15.72
C ALA A 59 45.29 -14.42 -15.98
N LYS A 60 45.94 -14.96 -14.96
CA LYS A 60 47.21 -15.74 -15.10
C LYS A 60 47.01 -17.17 -15.63
N GLY A 61 45.78 -17.59 -15.95
CA GLY A 61 45.49 -18.91 -16.47
C GLY A 61 45.07 -19.96 -15.46
N SER A 62 44.75 -21.17 -15.92
CA SER A 62 44.12 -22.22 -15.12
C SER A 62 45.03 -22.97 -14.15
N ASP A 63 46.34 -22.97 -14.39
CA ASP A 63 47.29 -23.73 -13.56
C ASP A 63 47.38 -23.16 -12.13
N GLY A 64 47.01 -24.00 -11.14
CA GLY A 64 46.98 -23.62 -9.72
C GLY A 64 46.00 -22.51 -9.37
N ILE A 65 44.96 -22.29 -10.18
CA ILE A 65 43.97 -21.20 -9.98
C ILE A 65 43.23 -21.37 -8.66
N THR A 66 42.90 -22.60 -8.25
CA THR A 66 42.17 -22.88 -7.02
C THR A 66 42.96 -22.46 -5.78
N GLU A 67 44.22 -22.79 -5.73
CA GLU A 67 45.14 -22.43 -4.61
C GLU A 67 45.36 -20.92 -4.57
N ARG A 68 45.53 -20.26 -5.73
CA ARG A 68 45.70 -18.80 -5.80
C ARG A 68 44.46 -18.06 -5.35
N ILE A 69 43.27 -18.51 -5.79
CA ILE A 69 41.97 -17.93 -5.34
C ILE A 69 41.81 -18.16 -3.83
N ALA A 70 42.13 -19.35 -3.34
CA ALA A 70 42.05 -19.65 -1.91
C ALA A 70 42.95 -18.74 -1.07
N ALA A 71 44.18 -18.46 -1.54
CA ALA A 71 45.10 -17.53 -0.85
C ALA A 71 44.55 -16.10 -0.81
N VAL A 72 44.02 -15.57 -1.92
CA VAL A 72 43.39 -14.23 -1.96
C VAL A 72 42.18 -14.16 -1.03
N ARG A 73 41.38 -15.23 -0.99
CA ARG A 73 40.22 -15.34 -0.11
C ARG A 73 40.61 -15.32 1.37
N ALA A 74 41.61 -16.13 1.75
CA ALA A 74 42.10 -16.18 3.11
C ALA A 74 42.61 -14.81 3.57
N GLU A 75 43.36 -14.10 2.72
CA GLU A 75 43.85 -12.74 3.02
C GLU A 75 42.69 -11.74 3.13
N ASN A 76 41.69 -11.82 2.29
CA ASN A 76 40.47 -10.97 2.38
C ASN A 76 39.74 -11.22 3.69
N GLU A 77 39.50 -12.48 4.07
CA GLU A 77 38.85 -12.87 5.33
C GLU A 77 39.65 -12.39 6.56
N ARG A 78 40.98 -12.47 6.53
CA ARG A 78 41.85 -11.94 7.56
C ARG A 78 41.67 -10.42 7.71
N LEU A 79 41.77 -9.70 6.60
CA LEU A 79 41.61 -8.23 6.61
C LEU A 79 40.24 -7.78 7.07
N GLN A 80 39.16 -8.51 6.70
CA GLN A 80 37.82 -8.23 7.21
C GLN A 80 37.73 -8.39 8.72
N LYS A 81 38.35 -9.42 9.27
CA LYS A 81 38.41 -9.64 10.72
C LYS A 81 39.20 -8.53 11.41
N ASP A 82 40.43 -8.24 10.92
CA ASP A 82 41.27 -7.17 11.46
C ASP A 82 40.56 -5.82 11.47
N ARG A 83 39.79 -5.54 10.40
CA ARG A 83 38.92 -4.34 10.29
C ARG A 83 37.83 -4.30 11.36
N ALA A 84 37.14 -5.42 11.54
CA ALA A 84 36.05 -5.51 12.54
C ALA A 84 36.63 -5.34 13.97
N ASP A 85 37.71 -5.99 14.27
CA ASP A 85 38.39 -5.90 15.57
C ASP A 85 38.91 -4.46 15.85
N MET A 86 39.38 -3.77 14.80
CA MET A 86 39.81 -2.38 14.89
C MET A 86 38.65 -1.40 15.11
N LEU A 87 37.51 -1.61 14.44
CA LEU A 87 36.30 -0.83 14.70
C LEU A 87 35.85 -0.96 16.16
N VAL A 88 35.85 -2.19 16.69
CA VAL A 88 35.52 -2.45 18.11
C VAL A 88 36.53 -1.79 19.05
N PHE A 89 37.82 -1.86 18.73
CA PHE A 89 38.89 -1.20 19.52
C PHE A 89 38.67 0.31 19.61
N TYR A 90 38.21 0.95 18.52
CA TYR A 90 37.88 2.38 18.51
C TYR A 90 36.49 2.70 19.08
N GLY A 91 35.74 1.71 19.61
CA GLY A 91 34.45 1.89 20.26
C GLY A 91 33.26 1.94 19.31
N PHE A 92 33.42 1.43 18.09
CA PHE A 92 32.33 1.34 17.10
C PHE A 92 31.84 -0.10 16.97
N ALA A 93 30.56 -0.25 16.51
CA ALA A 93 30.06 -1.56 16.11
C ALA A 93 30.77 -2.05 14.83
N PRO A 94 30.96 -3.37 14.65
CA PRO A 94 31.61 -3.92 13.45
C PRO A 94 30.94 -3.51 12.14
N ASP A 95 29.63 -3.28 12.16
CA ASP A 95 28.79 -2.86 11.05
C ASP A 95 28.58 -1.33 10.96
N HIS A 96 29.36 -0.55 11.70
CA HIS A 96 29.17 0.91 11.82
C HIS A 96 29.20 1.62 10.47
N THR A 97 29.99 1.16 9.53
CA THR A 97 30.13 1.73 8.18
C THR A 97 29.21 1.09 7.14
N ASP A 98 28.49 0.05 7.51
CA ASP A 98 27.60 -0.64 6.58
C ASP A 98 26.44 0.25 6.16
N VAL A 99 25.98 0.05 4.93
CA VAL A 99 24.81 0.79 4.42
C VAL A 99 23.56 0.29 5.12
N LYS A 100 22.87 1.18 5.83
CA LYS A 100 21.65 0.86 6.57
C LYS A 100 20.43 1.24 5.74
N TYR A 101 19.93 0.28 4.97
CA TYR A 101 18.72 0.43 4.18
C TYR A 101 17.46 0.33 5.04
N GLU A 102 16.40 1.09 4.70
CA GLU A 102 15.08 0.96 5.36
C GLU A 102 14.45 -0.41 5.06
N CYS A 103 14.62 -0.92 3.85
CA CYS A 103 14.17 -2.25 3.45
C CYS A 103 15.36 -3.16 3.18
N ALA A 104 15.63 -4.10 4.10
CA ALA A 104 16.73 -5.06 3.95
C ALA A 104 16.57 -5.99 2.72
N ILE A 105 15.33 -6.28 2.29
CA ILE A 105 15.06 -7.22 1.19
C ILE A 105 15.44 -6.62 -0.16
N CYS A 106 14.99 -5.41 -0.49
CA CYS A 106 15.28 -4.78 -1.78
C CYS A 106 16.40 -3.74 -1.70
N GLN A 107 16.96 -3.48 -0.51
CA GLN A 107 17.97 -2.45 -0.29
C GLN A 107 17.57 -1.09 -0.89
N ASP A 108 16.32 -0.72 -0.65
CA ASP A 108 15.66 0.52 -1.11
C ASP A 108 15.67 0.73 -2.63
N THR A 109 15.86 -0.34 -3.43
CA THR A 109 15.66 -0.28 -4.89
C THR A 109 14.18 -0.27 -5.27
N GLY A 110 13.30 -0.77 -4.39
CA GLY A 110 11.91 -1.03 -4.68
C GLY A 110 11.63 -2.34 -5.43
N TYR A 111 12.67 -3.07 -5.86
CA TYR A 111 12.55 -4.27 -6.70
C TYR A 111 13.42 -5.42 -6.20
N ILE A 112 12.97 -6.64 -6.47
CA ILE A 112 13.71 -7.88 -6.28
C ILE A 112 13.80 -8.52 -7.68
N GLY A 113 14.95 -8.36 -8.36
CA GLY A 113 15.04 -8.66 -9.79
C GLY A 113 14.08 -7.77 -10.59
N VAL A 114 13.10 -8.37 -11.28
CA VAL A 114 12.08 -7.65 -12.08
C VAL A 114 10.76 -7.42 -11.31
N GLU A 115 10.58 -8.07 -10.16
CA GLU A 115 9.36 -7.99 -9.38
C GLU A 115 9.39 -6.84 -8.37
N PRO A 116 8.31 -6.04 -8.24
CA PRO A 116 8.25 -5.00 -7.24
C PRO A 116 8.19 -5.58 -5.82
N CYS A 117 9.07 -5.08 -4.95
CA CYS A 117 9.12 -5.46 -3.54
C CYS A 117 7.81 -5.10 -2.82
N LEU A 118 7.46 -5.84 -1.78
CA LEU A 118 6.27 -5.55 -0.97
C LEU A 118 6.28 -4.14 -0.38
N CYS A 119 7.46 -3.65 0.06
CA CYS A 119 7.60 -2.28 0.56
C CYS A 119 7.23 -1.24 -0.51
N TYR A 120 7.63 -1.46 -1.76
CA TYR A 120 7.33 -0.59 -2.89
C TYR A 120 5.84 -0.62 -3.26
N LYS A 121 5.24 -1.83 -3.29
CA LYS A 121 3.79 -1.99 -3.48
C LYS A 121 2.99 -1.22 -2.42
N LYS A 122 3.39 -1.32 -1.14
CA LYS A 122 2.75 -0.58 -0.04
C LYS A 122 2.90 0.94 -0.20
N ALA A 123 4.07 1.41 -0.63
CA ALA A 123 4.30 2.84 -0.86
C ALA A 123 3.42 3.38 -2.01
N LEU A 124 3.33 2.63 -3.12
CA LEU A 124 2.45 2.98 -4.23
C LEU A 124 0.99 3.04 -3.80
N ALA A 125 0.53 2.03 -3.07
CA ALA A 125 -0.84 1.97 -2.58
C ALA A 125 -1.13 3.11 -1.59
N LYS A 126 -0.21 3.42 -0.67
CA LYS A 126 -0.33 4.55 0.26
C LYS A 126 -0.43 5.88 -0.47
N GLU A 127 0.40 6.09 -1.49
CA GLU A 127 0.35 7.31 -2.30
C GLU A 127 -0.94 7.40 -3.11
N ALA A 128 -1.43 6.27 -3.65
CA ALA A 128 -2.73 6.21 -4.32
C ALA A 128 -3.89 6.57 -3.37
N LEU A 129 -3.85 6.14 -2.10
CA LEU A 129 -4.82 6.56 -1.09
C LEU A 129 -4.74 8.06 -0.80
N PHE A 130 -3.54 8.63 -0.78
CA PHE A 130 -3.37 10.07 -0.62
C PHE A 130 -4.02 10.84 -1.77
N TYR A 131 -3.77 10.44 -3.01
CA TYR A 131 -4.41 11.02 -4.19
C TYR A 131 -5.93 10.81 -4.22
N ALA A 132 -6.41 9.71 -3.69
CA ALA A 132 -7.84 9.43 -3.55
C ALA A 132 -8.53 10.23 -2.42
N GLY A 133 -7.80 11.09 -1.69
CA GLY A 133 -8.36 11.87 -0.59
C GLY A 133 -8.60 11.10 0.71
N LEU A 134 -8.14 9.83 0.80
CA LEU A 134 -8.31 8.98 1.98
C LEU A 134 -7.27 9.22 3.08
N ALA A 135 -6.15 9.87 2.81
CA ALA A 135 -5.06 10.01 3.78
C ALA A 135 -5.53 10.59 5.12
N ARG A 136 -6.39 11.62 5.08
CA ARG A 136 -6.96 12.23 6.30
C ARG A 136 -7.95 11.33 7.04
N LEU A 137 -8.64 10.45 6.33
CA LEU A 137 -9.59 9.50 6.91
C LEU A 137 -8.84 8.31 7.51
N ALA A 138 -7.80 7.82 6.86
CA ALA A 138 -6.97 6.71 7.32
C ALA A 138 -6.35 6.97 8.70
N ASP A 139 -5.91 8.20 8.99
CA ASP A 139 -5.36 8.58 10.29
C ASP A 139 -6.41 8.58 11.43
N LYS A 140 -7.70 8.71 11.10
CA LYS A 140 -8.78 8.86 12.08
C LYS A 140 -9.72 7.66 12.15
N GLN A 141 -9.73 6.83 11.10
CA GLN A 141 -10.67 5.74 10.92
C GLN A 141 -9.91 4.42 10.79
N SER A 142 -9.78 3.73 11.91
CA SER A 142 -9.21 2.39 12.00
C SER A 142 -10.17 1.47 12.75
N PHE A 143 -9.95 0.17 12.68
CA PHE A 143 -10.72 -0.78 13.49
C PHE A 143 -10.59 -0.53 14.99
N ASP A 144 -9.47 0.03 15.45
CA ASP A 144 -9.22 0.30 16.87
C ASP A 144 -9.94 1.57 17.35
N THR A 145 -10.19 2.52 16.42
CA THR A 145 -10.93 3.75 16.72
C THR A 145 -12.44 3.60 16.53
N PHE A 146 -12.92 2.43 16.08
CA PHE A 146 -14.35 2.14 15.97
C PHE A 146 -14.92 1.77 17.33
N ASP A 147 -15.74 2.66 17.90
CA ASP A 147 -16.19 2.58 19.29
C ASP A 147 -17.65 2.08 19.36
N LEU A 148 -17.83 0.89 19.91
CA LEU A 148 -19.14 0.23 20.08
C LEU A 148 -20.01 0.87 21.19
N LYS A 149 -19.49 1.80 22.00
CA LYS A 149 -20.29 2.47 23.06
C LYS A 149 -21.47 3.29 22.53
N TYR A 150 -21.37 3.71 21.25
CA TYR A 150 -22.44 4.47 20.59
C TYR A 150 -23.63 3.61 20.14
N TYR A 151 -23.53 2.29 20.28
CA TYR A 151 -24.61 1.37 19.93
C TYR A 151 -25.16 0.74 21.22
N GLN A 152 -26.48 0.59 21.31
CA GLN A 152 -27.14 0.09 22.53
C GLN A 152 -28.02 -1.12 22.20
N GLY A 153 -28.24 -1.98 23.19
CA GLY A 153 -29.11 -3.15 23.08
C GLY A 153 -28.77 -4.06 21.90
N ASP A 154 -29.77 -4.47 21.16
CA ASP A 154 -29.64 -5.37 20.00
C ASP A 154 -28.80 -4.76 18.88
N ASN A 155 -28.81 -3.41 18.75
CA ASN A 155 -27.97 -2.71 17.76
C ASN A 155 -26.48 -2.93 18.07
N ARG A 156 -26.09 -2.95 19.35
CA ARG A 156 -24.69 -3.21 19.74
C ARG A 156 -24.27 -4.63 19.35
N ALA A 157 -25.08 -5.63 19.67
CA ALA A 157 -24.79 -7.02 19.31
C ALA A 157 -24.68 -7.21 17.78
N MET A 158 -25.53 -6.52 17.02
CA MET A 158 -25.44 -6.52 15.54
C MET A 158 -24.16 -5.86 15.04
N MET A 159 -23.80 -4.69 15.56
CA MET A 159 -22.60 -3.97 15.12
C MET A 159 -21.30 -4.63 15.58
N GLU A 160 -21.30 -5.39 16.69
CA GLU A 160 -20.17 -6.26 17.06
C GLU A 160 -19.93 -7.34 15.99
N LYS A 161 -21.01 -7.97 15.48
CA LYS A 161 -20.90 -8.96 14.38
C LYS A 161 -20.39 -8.31 13.09
N VAL A 162 -20.88 -7.11 12.75
CA VAL A 162 -20.42 -6.34 11.58
C VAL A 162 -18.93 -6.00 11.71
N LEU A 163 -18.50 -5.49 12.87
CA LEU A 163 -17.09 -5.17 13.13
C LEU A 163 -16.21 -6.41 13.02
N ALA A 164 -16.63 -7.52 13.65
CA ALA A 164 -15.88 -8.79 13.60
C ALA A 164 -15.79 -9.32 12.16
N PHE A 165 -16.86 -9.21 11.38
CA PHE A 165 -16.85 -9.56 9.96
C PHE A 165 -15.86 -8.69 9.17
N CYS A 166 -15.90 -7.36 9.34
CA CYS A 166 -15.01 -6.42 8.64
C CYS A 166 -13.53 -6.69 8.96
N LYS A 167 -13.20 -7.01 10.22
CA LYS A 167 -11.84 -7.39 10.63
C LYS A 167 -11.39 -8.67 9.92
N ARG A 168 -12.21 -9.76 9.99
CA ARG A 168 -11.90 -11.03 9.29
C ARG A 168 -11.78 -10.85 7.78
N TYR A 169 -12.68 -10.07 7.17
CA TYR A 169 -12.60 -9.76 5.74
C TYR A 169 -11.28 -9.07 5.38
N ALA A 170 -10.91 -8.04 6.14
CA ALA A 170 -9.66 -7.32 5.93
C ALA A 170 -8.42 -8.21 6.15
N GLU A 171 -8.43 -9.07 7.17
CA GLU A 171 -7.37 -10.05 7.46
C GLU A 171 -7.26 -11.12 6.36
N GLY A 172 -8.38 -11.66 5.89
CA GLY A 172 -8.45 -12.67 4.85
C GLY A 172 -8.43 -12.14 3.42
N PHE A 173 -8.33 -10.81 3.21
CA PHE A 173 -8.46 -10.19 1.89
C PHE A 173 -7.46 -10.73 0.87
N HIS A 174 -7.96 -11.07 -0.31
CA HIS A 174 -7.23 -11.45 -1.51
C HIS A 174 -7.91 -10.90 -2.77
N ALA A 175 -7.24 -10.96 -3.92
CA ALA A 175 -7.71 -10.33 -5.17
C ALA A 175 -9.06 -10.84 -5.72
N LYS A 176 -9.60 -11.93 -5.17
CA LYS A 176 -10.90 -12.53 -5.51
C LYS A 176 -11.83 -12.62 -4.30
N SER A 177 -11.63 -11.76 -3.29
CA SER A 177 -12.56 -11.66 -2.16
C SER A 177 -13.95 -11.22 -2.62
N ASP A 178 -14.97 -11.54 -1.84
CA ASP A 178 -16.35 -11.14 -2.14
C ASP A 178 -16.51 -9.61 -2.16
N SER A 179 -17.41 -9.12 -3.00
CA SER A 179 -17.83 -7.72 -2.98
C SER A 179 -18.78 -7.46 -1.82
N LEU A 180 -18.68 -6.26 -1.23
CA LEU A 180 -19.45 -5.88 -0.04
C LEU A 180 -20.39 -4.70 -0.33
N LEU A 181 -21.60 -4.76 0.21
CA LEU A 181 -22.56 -3.66 0.19
C LEU A 181 -22.91 -3.27 1.64
N PHE A 182 -22.50 -2.09 2.08
CA PHE A 182 -22.85 -1.54 3.38
C PHE A 182 -24.09 -0.66 3.26
N ILE A 183 -25.17 -1.05 3.92
CA ILE A 183 -26.46 -0.35 3.92
C ILE A 183 -26.81 0.14 5.32
N GLY A 184 -27.45 1.29 5.41
CA GLY A 184 -27.97 1.86 6.66
C GLY A 184 -27.96 3.37 6.65
N ASN A 185 -28.65 3.98 7.60
CA ASN A 185 -28.80 5.44 7.71
C ASN A 185 -27.44 6.17 7.83
N THR A 186 -27.47 7.47 7.67
CA THR A 186 -26.29 8.33 7.85
C THR A 186 -25.76 8.24 9.27
N GLY A 187 -24.43 8.40 9.45
CA GLY A 187 -23.80 8.48 10.77
C GLY A 187 -23.62 7.16 11.51
N LEU A 188 -23.86 6.00 10.86
CA LEU A 188 -23.75 4.68 11.48
C LEU A 188 -22.37 4.02 11.33
N GLY A 189 -21.33 4.73 10.90
CA GLY A 189 -19.97 4.22 10.82
C GLY A 189 -19.64 3.40 9.56
N LYS A 190 -20.46 3.42 8.48
CA LYS A 190 -20.18 2.74 7.21
C LYS A 190 -18.82 3.17 6.64
N THR A 191 -18.64 4.47 6.41
CA THR A 191 -17.38 5.05 5.91
C THR A 191 -16.20 4.71 6.83
N HIS A 192 -16.40 4.67 8.15
CA HIS A 192 -15.36 4.31 9.10
C HIS A 192 -14.86 2.87 8.88
N LEU A 193 -15.76 1.88 8.83
CA LEU A 193 -15.35 0.49 8.66
C LEU A 193 -14.87 0.20 7.23
N SER A 194 -15.47 0.81 6.21
CA SER A 194 -15.01 0.66 4.83
C SER A 194 -13.61 1.25 4.61
N THR A 195 -13.32 2.41 5.20
CA THR A 195 -11.97 3.00 5.22
C THR A 195 -10.99 2.11 5.97
N SER A 196 -11.39 1.54 7.13
CA SER A 196 -10.53 0.61 7.90
C SER A 196 -10.16 -0.62 7.08
N ILE A 197 -11.12 -1.18 6.32
CA ILE A 197 -10.85 -2.27 5.37
C ILE A 197 -9.88 -1.80 4.30
N ALA A 198 -10.14 -0.66 3.64
CA ALA A 198 -9.31 -0.14 2.56
C ALA A 198 -7.86 0.08 3.01
N VAL A 199 -7.64 0.66 4.20
CA VAL A 199 -6.30 0.84 4.80
C VAL A 199 -5.61 -0.51 5.03
N SER A 200 -6.33 -1.51 5.55
CA SER A 200 -5.77 -2.84 5.75
C SER A 200 -5.38 -3.52 4.44
N VAL A 201 -6.20 -3.36 3.39
CA VAL A 201 -5.95 -3.89 2.05
C VAL A 201 -4.72 -3.22 1.42
N VAL A 202 -4.59 -1.88 1.58
CA VAL A 202 -3.38 -1.14 1.19
C VAL A 202 -2.13 -1.67 1.88
N ASN A 203 -2.20 -1.89 3.20
CA ASN A 203 -1.07 -2.39 3.98
C ASN A 203 -0.64 -3.80 3.57
N LYS A 204 -1.51 -4.56 2.89
CA LYS A 204 -1.19 -5.83 2.24
C LYS A 204 -0.56 -5.66 0.85
N GLY A 205 -0.47 -4.44 0.33
CA GLY A 205 0.16 -4.12 -0.95
C GLY A 205 -0.77 -4.22 -2.15
N TYR A 206 -2.10 -4.24 -1.96
CA TYR A 206 -3.08 -4.20 -3.05
C TYR A 206 -3.36 -2.76 -3.48
N GLU A 207 -3.67 -2.60 -4.77
CA GLU A 207 -4.10 -1.32 -5.32
C GLU A 207 -5.56 -1.03 -4.94
N VAL A 208 -5.77 0.11 -4.27
CA VAL A 208 -7.09 0.55 -3.83
C VAL A 208 -7.46 1.85 -4.53
N VAL A 209 -8.66 1.90 -5.10
CA VAL A 209 -9.29 3.14 -5.55
C VAL A 209 -10.45 3.44 -4.61
N TYR A 210 -10.41 4.62 -3.98
CA TYR A 210 -11.53 5.18 -3.22
C TYR A 210 -12.11 6.39 -3.93
N THR A 211 -13.42 6.46 -3.98
CA THR A 211 -14.13 7.62 -4.51
C THR A 211 -15.52 7.70 -3.89
N SER A 212 -16.08 8.91 -3.78
CA SER A 212 -17.52 9.06 -3.53
C SER A 212 -18.30 8.91 -4.83
N ALA A 213 -19.54 8.46 -4.77
CA ALA A 213 -20.36 8.33 -5.97
C ALA A 213 -20.49 9.64 -6.76
N PRO A 214 -20.71 10.84 -6.16
CA PRO A 214 -20.72 12.09 -6.92
C PRO A 214 -19.40 12.37 -7.65
N ASN A 215 -18.26 12.15 -6.99
CA ASN A 215 -16.94 12.38 -7.58
C ASN A 215 -16.65 11.37 -8.71
N LEU A 216 -17.01 10.10 -8.53
CA LEU A 216 -16.87 9.06 -9.54
C LEU A 216 -17.60 9.47 -10.83
N PHE A 217 -18.89 9.80 -10.72
CA PHE A 217 -19.66 10.11 -11.90
C PHE A 217 -19.23 11.42 -12.56
N SER A 218 -18.88 12.44 -11.78
CA SER A 218 -18.31 13.69 -12.32
C SER A 218 -17.03 13.45 -13.11
N ALA A 219 -16.14 12.57 -12.61
CA ALA A 219 -14.91 12.23 -13.31
C ALA A 219 -15.17 11.44 -14.59
N LEU A 220 -16.06 10.44 -14.56
CA LEU A 220 -16.41 9.64 -15.74
C LEU A 220 -17.18 10.46 -16.81
N GLU A 221 -17.98 11.42 -16.39
CA GLU A 221 -18.60 12.39 -17.31
C GLU A 221 -17.52 13.28 -17.97
N ALA A 222 -16.56 13.77 -17.20
CA ALA A 222 -15.45 14.57 -17.75
C ALA A 222 -14.65 13.76 -18.79
N GLU A 223 -14.28 12.52 -18.46
CA GLU A 223 -13.60 11.59 -19.38
C GLU A 223 -14.40 11.38 -20.67
N LYS A 224 -15.69 11.07 -20.55
CA LYS A 224 -16.57 10.81 -21.68
C LYS A 224 -16.66 12.00 -22.64
N PHE A 225 -16.62 13.22 -22.10
CA PHE A 225 -16.69 14.45 -22.90
C PHE A 225 -15.30 15.01 -23.27
N GLY A 226 -14.23 14.19 -23.14
CA GLY A 226 -12.86 14.57 -23.54
C GLY A 226 -12.25 15.69 -22.70
N ARG A 227 -12.76 15.89 -21.46
CA ARG A 227 -12.20 16.84 -20.49
C ARG A 227 -11.21 16.12 -19.59
N GLU A 228 -10.32 16.88 -18.93
CA GLU A 228 -9.42 16.32 -17.92
C GLU A 228 -10.23 15.68 -16.78
N ALA A 229 -9.98 14.41 -16.55
CA ALA A 229 -10.66 13.60 -15.54
C ALA A 229 -9.73 13.27 -14.38
N SER A 230 -10.23 13.43 -13.17
CA SER A 230 -9.48 13.05 -11.95
C SER A 230 -9.40 11.53 -11.75
N LEU A 231 -10.28 10.76 -12.42
CA LEU A 231 -10.37 9.31 -12.37
C LEU A 231 -10.99 8.82 -13.69
N THR A 232 -10.43 7.79 -14.28
CA THR A 232 -10.89 7.21 -15.54
C THR A 232 -11.66 5.90 -15.32
N MET A 233 -12.49 5.52 -16.30
CA MET A 233 -13.19 4.23 -16.28
C MET A 233 -12.20 3.07 -16.18
N GLN A 234 -11.08 3.14 -16.90
CA GLN A 234 -10.05 2.09 -16.87
C GLN A 234 -9.44 1.92 -15.49
N GLU A 235 -9.08 3.01 -14.80
CA GLU A 235 -8.55 2.97 -13.44
C GLU A 235 -9.54 2.34 -12.44
N VAL A 236 -10.84 2.67 -12.59
CA VAL A 236 -11.90 2.09 -11.77
C VAL A 236 -12.06 0.59 -12.02
N LEU A 237 -11.98 0.15 -13.27
CA LEU A 237 -12.10 -1.26 -13.65
C LEU A 237 -10.86 -2.08 -13.28
N ASP A 238 -9.68 -1.47 -13.32
CA ASP A 238 -8.42 -2.18 -13.07
C ASP A 238 -8.03 -2.27 -11.60
N ALA A 239 -8.52 -1.39 -10.75
CA ALA A 239 -8.27 -1.43 -9.31
C ALA A 239 -8.43 -2.83 -8.71
N GLU A 240 -7.49 -3.28 -7.87
CA GLU A 240 -7.58 -4.57 -7.17
C GLU A 240 -8.67 -4.54 -6.08
N PHE A 241 -8.93 -3.37 -5.50
CA PHE A 241 -10.05 -3.12 -4.61
C PHE A 241 -10.66 -1.75 -4.89
N LEU A 242 -11.96 -1.69 -5.15
CA LEU A 242 -12.71 -0.46 -5.39
C LEU A 242 -13.62 -0.16 -4.19
N LEU A 243 -13.52 1.05 -3.65
CA LEU A 243 -14.42 1.54 -2.61
C LEU A 243 -15.20 2.75 -3.14
N ILE A 244 -16.53 2.59 -3.28
CA ILE A 244 -17.46 3.66 -3.65
C ILE A 244 -18.24 4.07 -2.40
N ASP A 245 -18.03 5.31 -1.94
CA ASP A 245 -18.73 5.86 -0.78
C ASP A 245 -19.95 6.68 -1.17
N ASP A 246 -20.95 6.71 -0.30
CA ASP A 246 -22.18 7.50 -0.44
C ASP A 246 -22.96 7.28 -1.73
N LEU A 247 -23.06 6.02 -2.21
CA LEU A 247 -23.91 5.69 -3.37
C LEU A 247 -25.36 6.08 -3.09
N GLY A 248 -25.97 6.79 -4.04
CA GLY A 248 -27.33 7.31 -3.93
C GLY A 248 -27.40 8.81 -3.63
N THR A 249 -26.27 9.48 -3.40
CA THR A 249 -26.19 10.94 -3.21
C THR A 249 -25.91 11.71 -4.49
N GLU A 250 -25.52 11.01 -5.55
CA GLU A 250 -25.31 11.59 -6.89
C GLU A 250 -26.62 12.03 -7.54
N ASN A 251 -26.53 12.91 -8.54
CA ASN A 251 -27.68 13.30 -9.33
C ASN A 251 -28.21 12.11 -10.16
N PRO A 252 -29.53 11.83 -10.13
CA PRO A 252 -30.11 10.78 -10.94
C PRO A 252 -29.93 11.09 -12.44
N SER A 253 -29.26 10.19 -13.17
CA SER A 253 -29.17 10.28 -14.62
C SER A 253 -29.06 8.88 -15.25
N ALA A 254 -29.58 8.75 -16.48
CA ALA A 254 -29.44 7.51 -17.26
C ALA A 254 -27.94 7.21 -17.51
N LEU A 255 -27.12 8.25 -17.66
CA LEU A 255 -25.68 8.11 -17.88
C LEU A 255 -24.97 7.53 -16.66
N ASN A 256 -25.29 8.03 -15.45
CA ASN A 256 -24.72 7.52 -14.21
C ASN A 256 -25.13 6.08 -13.93
N ASN A 257 -26.38 5.73 -14.24
CA ASN A 257 -26.85 4.35 -14.16
C ASN A 257 -26.08 3.42 -15.12
N ASN A 258 -25.79 3.88 -16.33
CA ASN A 258 -24.99 3.11 -17.29
C ASN A 258 -23.53 2.95 -16.84
N PHE A 259 -22.90 3.99 -16.31
CA PHE A 259 -21.57 3.90 -15.75
C PHE A 259 -21.51 2.90 -14.59
N LEU A 260 -22.43 3.04 -13.63
CA LEU A 260 -22.48 2.16 -12.46
C LEU A 260 -22.74 0.71 -12.86
N TYR A 261 -23.67 0.47 -13.81
CA TYR A 261 -23.93 -0.87 -14.31
C TYR A 261 -22.68 -1.49 -14.96
N ASN A 262 -21.99 -0.73 -15.81
CA ASN A 262 -20.76 -1.19 -16.44
C ASN A 262 -19.68 -1.56 -15.42
N ILE A 263 -19.44 -0.69 -14.42
CA ILE A 263 -18.48 -0.92 -13.34
C ILE A 263 -18.83 -2.21 -12.58
N ILE A 264 -20.05 -2.29 -12.05
CA ILE A 264 -20.46 -3.43 -11.22
C ILE A 264 -20.43 -4.73 -12.03
N ASN A 265 -21.01 -4.73 -13.24
CA ASN A 265 -21.07 -5.92 -14.08
C ASN A 265 -19.67 -6.42 -14.47
N THR A 266 -18.78 -5.52 -14.93
CA THR A 266 -17.42 -5.89 -15.34
C THR A 266 -16.61 -6.40 -14.17
N ARG A 267 -16.68 -5.75 -13.00
CA ARG A 267 -15.93 -6.15 -11.82
C ARG A 267 -16.43 -7.46 -11.23
N LEU A 268 -17.73 -7.75 -11.27
CA LEU A 268 -18.28 -9.07 -10.89
C LEU A 268 -17.78 -10.17 -11.83
N ILE A 269 -17.84 -9.96 -13.15
CA ILE A 269 -17.38 -10.95 -14.15
C ILE A 269 -15.86 -11.21 -13.99
N THR A 270 -15.09 -10.19 -13.69
CA THR A 270 -13.63 -10.30 -13.51
C THR A 270 -13.23 -10.67 -12.09
N ALA A 271 -14.20 -10.94 -11.21
CA ALA A 271 -13.99 -11.28 -9.79
C ALA A 271 -13.10 -10.26 -9.06
N LYS A 272 -13.27 -8.95 -9.35
CA LYS A 272 -12.56 -7.87 -8.67
C LYS A 272 -13.39 -7.31 -7.51
N PRO A 273 -12.94 -7.39 -6.26
CA PRO A 273 -13.68 -6.96 -5.07
C PRO A 273 -14.08 -5.49 -5.13
N THR A 274 -15.34 -5.22 -4.80
CA THR A 274 -15.87 -3.86 -4.71
C THR A 274 -16.63 -3.69 -3.40
N LEU A 275 -16.36 -2.63 -2.64
CA LEU A 275 -17.13 -2.24 -1.47
C LEU A 275 -17.92 -0.98 -1.80
N ILE A 276 -19.22 -1.00 -1.51
CA ILE A 276 -20.10 0.12 -1.74
C ILE A 276 -20.80 0.49 -0.43
N ASN A 277 -20.72 1.76 -0.05
CA ASN A 277 -21.51 2.32 1.04
C ASN A 277 -22.73 3.05 0.47
N THR A 278 -23.90 2.82 1.05
CA THR A 278 -25.11 3.53 0.68
C THR A 278 -26.00 3.82 1.91
N ASN A 279 -26.71 4.94 1.85
CA ASN A 279 -27.77 5.27 2.81
C ASN A 279 -29.13 4.75 2.36
N LEU A 280 -29.24 4.23 1.13
CA LEU A 280 -30.47 3.70 0.59
C LEU A 280 -30.75 2.31 1.15
N MET A 281 -31.98 2.08 1.56
CA MET A 281 -32.46 0.76 1.93
C MET A 281 -32.78 -0.05 0.65
N PRO A 282 -32.90 -1.39 0.73
CA PRO A 282 -33.14 -2.23 -0.45
C PRO A 282 -34.30 -1.77 -1.33
N ALA A 283 -35.43 -1.36 -0.72
CA ALA A 283 -36.58 -0.84 -1.45
C ALA A 283 -36.29 0.49 -2.19
N ASP A 284 -35.42 1.33 -1.61
CA ASP A 284 -35.04 2.60 -2.21
C ASP A 284 -33.99 2.41 -3.31
N LEU A 285 -33.10 1.42 -3.17
CA LEU A 285 -32.19 1.00 -4.23
C LEU A 285 -32.95 0.54 -5.47
N MET A 286 -34.01 -0.27 -5.30
CA MET A 286 -34.88 -0.72 -6.39
C MET A 286 -35.65 0.43 -7.08
N LYS A 287 -35.99 1.49 -6.34
CA LYS A 287 -36.65 2.67 -6.91
C LYS A 287 -35.68 3.59 -7.63
N ARG A 288 -34.45 3.68 -7.12
CA ARG A 288 -33.45 4.63 -7.61
C ARG A 288 -32.73 4.13 -8.86
N TYR A 289 -32.43 2.84 -8.89
CA TYR A 289 -31.65 2.21 -9.95
C TYR A 289 -32.49 1.25 -10.77
N THR A 290 -31.97 0.85 -11.93
CA THR A 290 -32.65 -0.16 -12.75
C THR A 290 -32.72 -1.50 -12.02
N ASP A 291 -33.74 -2.30 -12.27
CA ASP A 291 -33.94 -3.63 -11.69
C ASP A 291 -32.69 -4.51 -11.85
N ARG A 292 -32.03 -4.44 -13.01
CA ARG A 292 -30.80 -5.20 -13.30
C ARG A 292 -29.64 -4.80 -12.36
N LEU A 293 -29.52 -3.52 -12.06
CA LEU A 293 -28.45 -3.00 -11.19
C LEU A 293 -28.75 -3.32 -9.72
N ALA A 294 -29.97 -3.06 -9.28
CA ALA A 294 -30.42 -3.35 -7.92
C ALA A 294 -30.33 -4.85 -7.60
N SER A 295 -30.72 -5.72 -8.55
CA SER A 295 -30.61 -7.16 -8.42
C SER A 295 -29.15 -7.63 -8.22
N ARG A 296 -28.19 -7.06 -8.97
CA ARG A 296 -26.77 -7.39 -8.77
C ARG A 296 -26.24 -6.93 -7.42
N LEU A 297 -26.55 -5.69 -7.01
CA LEU A 297 -26.12 -5.15 -5.73
C LEU A 297 -26.66 -5.95 -4.53
N LEU A 298 -27.90 -6.41 -4.62
CA LEU A 298 -28.55 -7.14 -3.52
C LEU A 298 -28.32 -8.66 -3.57
N GLY A 299 -28.05 -9.21 -4.76
CA GLY A 299 -27.91 -10.66 -4.97
C GLY A 299 -26.46 -11.15 -5.02
N GLU A 300 -25.51 -10.32 -5.53
CA GLU A 300 -24.12 -10.74 -5.76
C GLU A 300 -23.13 -10.17 -4.72
N TYR A 301 -23.56 -9.17 -3.94
CA TYR A 301 -22.76 -8.56 -2.88
C TYR A 301 -23.11 -9.13 -1.51
N ALA A 302 -22.12 -9.33 -0.65
CA ALA A 302 -22.37 -9.62 0.76
C ALA A 302 -22.90 -8.35 1.46
N VAL A 303 -24.19 -8.35 1.79
CA VAL A 303 -24.86 -7.17 2.34
C VAL A 303 -24.63 -7.08 3.85
N MET A 304 -24.04 -5.97 4.31
CA MET A 304 -23.83 -5.64 5.72
C MET A 304 -24.78 -4.51 6.13
N ARG A 305 -25.69 -4.81 7.05
CA ARG A 305 -26.65 -3.83 7.56
C ARG A 305 -26.09 -3.13 8.79
N PHE A 306 -25.96 -1.79 8.70
CA PHE A 306 -25.59 -0.92 9.82
C PHE A 306 -26.85 -0.42 10.51
N VAL A 307 -26.88 -0.50 11.83
CA VAL A 307 -28.04 -0.17 12.67
C VAL A 307 -27.62 0.76 13.81
N GLY A 308 -28.58 1.50 14.36
CA GLY A 308 -28.37 2.42 15.48
C GLY A 308 -28.84 3.84 15.18
N ASN A 309 -28.39 4.79 16.01
CA ASN A 309 -28.63 6.21 15.86
C ASN A 309 -27.40 6.92 15.32
N ASP A 310 -27.56 8.10 14.72
CA ASP A 310 -26.46 8.89 14.17
C ASP A 310 -25.41 9.20 15.27
N ILE A 311 -24.20 8.63 15.10
CA ILE A 311 -23.08 8.77 16.04
C ILE A 311 -22.57 10.22 16.08
N ARG A 312 -22.68 10.95 14.95
CA ARG A 312 -22.23 12.35 14.89
C ARG A 312 -23.10 13.22 15.81
N MET A 313 -24.41 12.96 15.81
CA MET A 313 -25.34 13.65 16.71
C MET A 313 -25.10 13.27 18.17
N GLN A 314 -24.86 11.99 18.47
CA GLN A 314 -24.55 11.56 19.83
C GLN A 314 -23.26 12.19 20.39
N LYS A 315 -22.26 12.47 19.54
CA LYS A 315 -20.98 13.11 19.95
C LYS A 315 -21.14 14.59 20.35
N ILE A 316 -22.16 15.26 19.86
CA ILE A 316 -22.45 16.67 20.17
C ILE A 316 -23.56 16.84 21.22
N GLY A 317 -24.02 15.72 21.82
CA GLY A 317 -24.97 15.74 22.94
C GLY A 317 -26.44 15.93 22.54
N PHE A 318 -26.81 15.56 21.29
CA PHE A 318 -28.20 15.50 20.83
C PHE A 318 -28.66 14.04 20.69
#